data_196a9a45aaf44f43e68f3166057075da
#
_entry.id   196a9a45aaf44f43e68f3166057075da
#
_cell.length_a   1.000
_cell.length_b   1.000
_cell.length_c   1.000
_cell.angle_alpha   90.00
_cell.angle_beta   90.00
_cell.angle_gamma   90.00
#
_symmetry.space_group_name_H-M   'P 1'
#
loop_
_entity.id
_entity.type
_entity.pdbx_description
1 polymer ?
#
loop_
_entity_poly.entity_id
_entity_poly.type
_entity_poly.pdbx_seq_one_letter_code
_entity_poly.pdbx_strand_id
1 'polypeptide(L)' 'MNDSEEFKPSLKQINEDIRPTWEDIKRQSEVLVDKLGCPRSFVGGMLHAIASDFSDVETWE' A
#
# COMPACT_ATOMS: atom_id res chain seq x y z
N MET A 1 -6.87 17.38 -14.09
CA MET A 1 -6.42 17.06 -14.03
C MET A 1 -5.84 16.49 -13.63
N ASN A 2 -5.80 16.18 -13.40
CA ASN A 2 -5.29 15.74 -12.99
C ASN A 2 -4.06 15.65 -12.67
N ASP A 3 -3.70 16.52 -12.46
CA ASP A 3 -2.43 16.73 -12.12
C ASP A 3 -2.02 16.04 -10.97
N SER A 4 -2.86 15.79 -10.06
CA SER A 4 -2.50 15.08 -8.88
C SER A 4 -2.00 13.74 -9.22
N GLU A 5 -2.34 13.26 -10.34
CA GLU A 5 -1.85 12.00 -10.70
C GLU A 5 -0.48 12.05 -11.16
N GLU A 6 0.03 13.24 -11.31
CA GLU A 6 1.38 13.38 -11.77
C GLU A 6 2.34 13.56 -10.62
N PHE A 7 1.94 13.26 -9.43
CA PHE A 7 2.84 13.39 -8.30
C PHE A 7 4.09 12.56 -8.53
N LYS A 8 5.23 13.19 -8.46
CA LYS A 8 6.49 12.50 -8.64
C LYS A 8 7.38 12.80 -7.46
N PRO A 9 7.47 11.88 -6.54
CA PRO A 9 8.27 12.13 -5.34
C PRO A 9 9.75 12.24 -5.68
N SER A 10 10.45 13.04 -4.92
CA SER A 10 11.88 13.18 -5.09
C SER A 10 12.56 11.93 -4.51
N LEU A 11 13.82 11.73 -4.83
CA LEU A 11 14.55 10.62 -4.26
C LEU A 11 14.59 10.69 -2.76
N LYS A 12 14.68 11.88 -2.22
CA LYS A 12 14.71 12.04 -0.78
C LYS A 12 13.41 11.57 -0.17
N GLN A 13 12.28 11.92 -0.78
CA GLN A 13 10.99 11.49 -0.28
C GLN A 13 10.84 9.98 -0.39
N ILE A 14 11.34 9.41 -1.47
CA ILE A 14 11.25 7.98 -1.63
C ILE A 14 12.04 7.30 -0.53
N ASN A 15 13.24 7.75 -0.26
CA ASN A 15 14.09 7.09 0.71
C ASN A 15 13.69 7.36 2.15
N GLU A 16 13.20 8.52 2.44
CA GLU A 16 12.95 8.89 3.83
C GLU A 16 11.51 8.68 4.27
N ASP A 17 10.60 8.74 3.33
CA ASP A 17 9.18 8.66 3.69
C ASP A 17 8.49 7.46 3.10
N ILE A 18 8.71 7.24 1.82
CA ILE A 18 7.96 6.21 1.12
C ILE A 18 8.46 4.81 1.44
N ARG A 19 9.76 4.61 1.33
CA ARG A 19 10.30 3.28 1.59
C ARG A 19 10.09 2.81 3.02
N PRO A 20 10.34 3.66 4.01
CA PRO A 20 10.09 3.22 5.38
C PRO A 20 8.64 2.84 5.62
N THR A 21 7.72 3.59 5.06
CA THR A 21 6.30 3.27 5.21
C THR A 21 5.98 1.96 4.53
N TRP A 22 6.51 1.77 3.34
CA TRP A 22 6.27 0.56 2.58
C TRP A 22 6.79 -0.67 3.32
N GLU A 23 8.00 -0.54 3.87
CA GLU A 23 8.58 -1.65 4.63
C GLU A 23 7.77 -1.94 5.89
N ASP A 24 7.27 -0.89 6.51
CA ASP A 24 6.49 -1.05 7.71
C ASP A 24 5.19 -1.78 7.41
N ILE A 25 4.54 -1.43 6.33
CA ILE A 25 3.31 -2.11 5.94
C ILE A 25 3.59 -3.57 5.65
N LYS A 26 4.69 -3.86 4.98
CA LYS A 26 5.05 -5.23 4.71
C LYS A 26 5.27 -6.01 6.01
N ARG A 27 5.99 -5.40 6.93
CA ARG A 27 6.30 -6.09 8.17
C ARG A 27 5.04 -6.35 8.97
N GLN A 28 4.17 -5.38 9.05
CA GLN A 28 2.94 -5.59 9.80
C GLN A 28 2.07 -6.64 9.15
N SER A 29 2.10 -6.71 7.83
CA SER A 29 1.35 -7.74 7.13
C SER A 29 1.88 -9.13 7.46
N GLU A 30 3.20 -9.27 7.55
CA GLU A 30 3.79 -10.55 7.87
C GLU A 30 3.43 -10.95 9.31
N VAL A 31 3.44 -9.99 10.21
CA VAL A 31 3.06 -10.26 11.58
C VAL A 31 1.62 -10.72 11.66
N LEU A 32 0.77 -10.13 10.86
CA LEU A 32 -0.62 -10.50 10.85
C LEU A 32 -0.82 -11.93 10.35
N VAL A 33 -0.07 -12.31 9.32
CA VAL A 33 -0.14 -13.66 8.81
C VAL A 33 0.21 -14.64 9.91
N ASP A 34 1.28 -14.37 10.66
CA ASP A 34 1.69 -15.25 11.73
C ASP A 34 0.67 -15.28 12.85
N LYS A 35 0.15 -14.13 13.19
CA LYS A 35 -0.74 -14.02 14.30
C LYS A 35 -2.05 -14.74 14.05
N LEU A 36 -2.57 -14.64 12.87
CA LEU A 36 -3.84 -15.25 12.54
C LEU A 36 -3.72 -16.65 11.99
N GLY A 37 -2.52 -17.02 11.57
CA GLY A 37 -2.33 -18.29 10.91
C GLY A 37 -3.07 -18.35 9.59
N CYS A 38 -3.22 -17.24 8.95
CA CYS A 38 -3.98 -17.18 7.71
C CYS A 38 -3.06 -17.29 6.51
N PRO A 39 -3.60 -17.61 5.35
CA PRO A 39 -2.76 -17.64 4.16
C PRO A 39 -2.37 -16.22 3.78
N ARG A 40 -1.23 -16.11 3.14
CA ARG A 40 -0.74 -14.79 2.74
C ARG A 40 -1.72 -14.14 1.75
N SER A 41 -2.43 -14.93 0.99
CA SER A 41 -3.38 -14.38 0.04
C SER A 41 -4.51 -13.62 0.73
N PHE A 42 -4.83 -14.00 1.97
CA PHE A 42 -5.85 -13.27 2.70
C PHE A 42 -5.39 -11.83 2.96
N VAL A 43 -4.14 -11.67 3.36
CA VAL A 43 -3.60 -10.34 3.60
C VAL A 43 -3.49 -9.59 2.26
N GLY A 44 -3.17 -10.30 1.20
CA GLY A 44 -3.15 -9.67 -0.11
C GLY A 44 -4.50 -9.07 -0.47
N GLY A 45 -5.57 -9.81 -0.19
CA GLY A 45 -6.91 -9.31 -0.44
C GLY A 45 -7.24 -8.11 0.43
N MET A 46 -6.80 -8.17 1.70
CA MET A 46 -7.03 -7.06 2.59
C MET A 46 -6.31 -5.81 2.11
N LEU A 47 -5.06 -5.96 1.69
CA LEU A 47 -4.31 -4.82 1.19
C LEU A 47 -4.93 -4.25 -0.08
N HIS A 48 -5.48 -5.12 -0.89
CA HIS A 48 -6.16 -4.68 -2.09
C HIS A 48 -7.39 -3.84 -1.73
N ALA A 49 -8.10 -4.25 -0.71
CA ALA A 49 -9.27 -3.50 -0.27
C ALA A 49 -8.86 -2.13 0.26
N ILE A 50 -7.75 -2.08 0.98
CA ILE A 50 -7.26 -0.81 1.49
C ILE A 50 -6.85 0.08 0.33
N ALA A 51 -6.22 -0.49 -0.67
CA ALA A 51 -5.83 0.28 -1.83
C ALA A 51 -7.05 0.87 -2.52
N SER A 52 -8.13 0.13 -2.56
CA SER A 52 -9.36 0.64 -3.16
C SER A 52 -9.90 1.85 -2.40
N ASP A 53 -9.73 1.84 -1.09
CA ASP A 53 -10.21 2.97 -0.30
C ASP A 53 -9.45 4.24 -0.63
N PHE A 54 -8.20 4.09 -1.05
CA PHE A 54 -7.39 5.25 -1.33
C PHE A 54 -7.43 5.71 -2.77
N SER A 55 -7.98 4.92 -3.66
CA SER A 55 -7.98 5.35 -5.01
C SER A 55 -9.39 5.50 -5.42
N ASP A 56 -9.78 6.46 -6.00
CA ASP A 56 -11.09 6.65 -6.45
C ASP A 56 -11.18 5.99 -7.74
N VAL A 57 -10.86 4.77 -7.74
CA VAL A 57 -10.59 4.15 -8.93
C VAL A 57 -11.66 3.85 -9.79
N GLU A 58 -12.79 4.14 -9.38
CA GLU A 58 -13.84 3.92 -10.25
C GLU A 58 -13.56 4.52 -11.54
N THR A 59 -12.67 5.44 -11.55
CA THR A 59 -12.42 6.09 -12.75
C THR A 59 -11.61 5.28 -13.66
N TRP A 60 -11.06 4.21 -13.21
CA TRP A 60 -10.26 3.50 -14.03
C TRP A 60 -10.91 2.53 -14.82
N GLU A 61 -12.00 2.33 -14.61
CA GLU A 61 -12.55 1.38 -15.27
C GLU A 61 -12.98 1.62 -16.37
#